data_09b99d7593f3156f71102387b6d48bb6
#
_entry.id   09b99d7593f3156f71102387b6d48bb6
#
_cell.length_a   1.000
_cell.length_b   1.000
_cell.length_c   1.000
_cell.angle_alpha   90.00
_cell.angle_beta   90.00
_cell.angle_gamma   90.00
#
_symmetry.space_group_name_H-M   'P 1'
#
loop_
_entity.id
_entity.type
_entity.pdbx_description
1 polymer ?
#
loop_
_entity_poly.entity_id
_entity_poly.type
_entity_poly.pdbx_seq_one_letter_code
_entity_poly.pdbx_strand_id
1 'polypeptide(L)'
;MKKAGIVLCGIAVVLLTAAAASKKAQSSYAEDRAEIEDLQARYLFALDFHDADTYASTFTEDGVLDYGPQVKGREAIKKVVADMAKRAADQAAAADQAAKGESAMWAPVGRHNISNVVIKVDGDKAQGRAYWFHYSNNTPKRTGQLDSFGIYEDEMVKVNGKWLFSKRKIYNEEVKDWIYTGGNPAW
;
A
#
# COMPACT_ATOMS: atom_id res chain seq x y z
N MET A 1 -52.07 -31.69 -67.39
CA MET A 1 -51.52 -30.54 -66.77
C MET A 1 -51.12 -30.93 -65.36
N LYS A 2 -49.80 -31.18 -65.06
CA LYS A 2 -49.30 -31.61 -63.78
C LYS A 2 -48.58 -30.41 -63.11
N LYS A 3 -49.11 -29.93 -62.02
CA LYS A 3 -48.49 -28.87 -61.24
C LYS A 3 -47.38 -29.44 -60.33
N ALA A 4 -46.15 -29.03 -60.54
CA ALA A 4 -45.02 -29.36 -59.70
C ALA A 4 -44.98 -28.40 -58.49
N GLY A 5 -45.04 -28.95 -57.25
CA GLY A 5 -44.89 -28.17 -56.04
C GLY A 5 -43.40 -28.15 -55.62
N ILE A 6 -42.89 -26.93 -55.47
CA ILE A 6 -41.52 -26.71 -54.97
C ILE A 6 -41.61 -26.69 -53.45
N VAL A 7 -40.90 -27.65 -52.77
CA VAL A 7 -40.72 -27.66 -51.35
C VAL A 7 -39.42 -26.89 -51.06
N LEU A 8 -39.54 -25.71 -50.46
CA LEU A 8 -38.38 -24.99 -49.91
C LEU A 8 -37.99 -25.59 -48.53
N CYS A 9 -36.86 -26.26 -48.50
CA CYS A 9 -36.26 -26.71 -47.25
C CYS A 9 -35.43 -25.57 -46.68
N GLY A 10 -35.97 -24.90 -45.66
CA GLY A 10 -35.24 -23.85 -44.92
C GLY A 10 -34.23 -24.47 -43.96
N ILE A 11 -32.94 -24.30 -44.25
CA ILE A 11 -31.85 -24.66 -43.32
C ILE A 11 -31.67 -23.52 -42.33
N ALA A 12 -32.11 -23.74 -41.09
CA ALA A 12 -31.83 -22.81 -39.99
C ALA A 12 -30.40 -23.06 -39.52
N VAL A 13 -29.49 -22.15 -39.85
CA VAL A 13 -28.12 -22.14 -39.29
C VAL A 13 -28.17 -21.52 -37.90
N VAL A 14 -28.11 -22.35 -36.86
CA VAL A 14 -27.96 -21.90 -35.50
C VAL A 14 -26.48 -21.56 -35.29
N LEU A 15 -26.14 -20.26 -35.30
CA LEU A 15 -24.84 -19.75 -34.91
C LEU A 15 -24.74 -19.82 -33.38
N LEU A 16 -24.10 -20.87 -32.85
CA LEU A 16 -23.65 -20.91 -31.48
C LEU A 16 -22.42 -19.99 -31.35
N THR A 17 -22.61 -18.76 -30.89
CA THR A 17 -21.52 -17.92 -30.39
C THR A 17 -21.10 -18.42 -29.04
N ALA A 18 -20.09 -19.29 -28.97
CA ALA A 18 -19.41 -19.62 -27.77
C ALA A 18 -18.62 -18.38 -27.31
N ALA A 19 -19.14 -17.65 -26.33
CA ALA A 19 -18.36 -16.66 -25.60
C ALA A 19 -17.24 -17.38 -24.83
N ALA A 20 -16.06 -17.46 -25.44
CA ALA A 20 -14.86 -17.88 -24.75
C ALA A 20 -14.55 -16.85 -23.65
N ALA A 21 -14.92 -17.15 -22.42
CA ALA A 21 -14.43 -16.41 -21.27
C ALA A 21 -12.89 -16.52 -21.29
N SER A 22 -12.23 -15.45 -21.70
CA SER A 22 -10.78 -15.35 -21.66
C SER A 22 -10.36 -15.53 -20.19
N LYS A 23 -9.81 -16.68 -19.84
CA LYS A 23 -9.14 -16.88 -18.55
C LYS A 23 -8.02 -15.84 -18.52
N LYS A 24 -8.16 -14.82 -17.66
CA LYS A 24 -7.08 -13.86 -17.41
C LYS A 24 -5.84 -14.68 -17.07
N ALA A 25 -4.77 -14.52 -17.84
CA ALA A 25 -3.53 -15.23 -17.58
C ALA A 25 -3.08 -14.91 -16.15
N GLN A 26 -2.67 -15.93 -15.41
CA GLN A 26 -2.11 -15.74 -14.07
C GLN A 26 -0.82 -14.94 -14.23
N SER A 27 -0.66 -13.90 -13.42
CA SER A 27 0.57 -13.09 -13.39
C SER A 27 1.77 -13.95 -13.01
N SER A 28 2.93 -13.61 -13.58
CA SER A 28 4.19 -14.22 -13.18
C SER A 28 4.63 -13.69 -11.80
N TYR A 29 5.52 -14.43 -11.12
CA TYR A 29 6.14 -13.95 -9.89
C TYR A 29 6.83 -12.59 -10.06
N ALA A 30 7.44 -12.35 -11.21
CA ALA A 30 8.12 -11.07 -11.48
C ALA A 30 7.13 -9.89 -11.57
N GLU A 31 5.98 -10.10 -12.22
CA GLU A 31 4.91 -9.10 -12.28
C GLU A 31 4.31 -8.85 -10.90
N ASP A 32 3.99 -9.92 -10.15
CA ASP A 32 3.47 -9.79 -8.80
C ASP A 32 4.44 -9.08 -7.86
N ARG A 33 5.74 -9.41 -7.96
CA ARG A 33 6.77 -8.74 -7.19
C ARG A 33 6.86 -7.25 -7.50
N ALA A 34 6.85 -6.87 -8.77
CA ALA A 34 6.88 -5.47 -9.20
C ALA A 34 5.65 -4.70 -8.66
N GLU A 35 4.44 -5.27 -8.79
CA GLU A 35 3.22 -4.67 -8.26
C GLU A 35 3.22 -4.52 -6.73
N ILE A 36 3.82 -5.47 -6.01
CA ILE A 36 3.95 -5.40 -4.55
C ILE A 36 4.99 -4.35 -4.14
N GLU A 37 6.11 -4.25 -4.84
CA GLU A 37 7.11 -3.19 -4.59
C GLU A 37 6.51 -1.80 -4.87
N ASP A 38 5.72 -1.64 -5.93
CA ASP A 38 4.96 -0.41 -6.19
C ASP A 38 3.91 -0.12 -5.10
N LEU A 39 3.23 -1.14 -4.57
CA LEU A 39 2.31 -0.99 -3.44
C LEU A 39 3.05 -0.43 -2.21
N GLN A 40 4.21 -1.00 -1.88
CA GLN A 40 5.03 -0.55 -0.76
C GLN A 40 5.52 0.89 -0.95
N ALA A 41 5.96 1.24 -2.16
CA ALA A 41 6.40 2.60 -2.48
C ALA A 41 5.25 3.62 -2.36
N ARG A 42 4.07 3.32 -2.91
CA ARG A 42 2.88 4.18 -2.80
C ARG A 42 2.46 4.41 -1.35
N TYR A 43 2.51 3.38 -0.52
CA TYR A 43 2.25 3.48 0.91
C TYR A 43 3.19 4.48 1.58
N LEU A 44 4.51 4.39 1.31
CA LEU A 44 5.51 5.27 1.90
C LEU A 44 5.36 6.72 1.41
N PHE A 45 5.19 6.93 0.11
CA PHE A 45 4.92 8.27 -0.42
C PHE A 45 3.67 8.89 0.19
N ALA A 46 2.58 8.12 0.27
CA ALA A 46 1.34 8.63 0.85
C ALA A 46 1.50 9.00 2.34
N LEU A 47 2.27 8.21 3.09
CA LEU A 47 2.61 8.53 4.49
C LEU A 47 3.42 9.83 4.58
N ASP A 48 4.49 9.95 3.81
CA ASP A 48 5.43 11.07 3.85
C ASP A 48 4.81 12.41 3.41
N PHE A 49 3.80 12.34 2.55
CA PHE A 49 3.08 13.51 2.05
C PHE A 49 1.70 13.70 2.71
N HIS A 50 1.40 12.91 3.72
CA HIS A 50 0.13 12.94 4.45
C HIS A 50 -1.11 12.79 3.55
N ASP A 51 -0.98 12.03 2.46
CA ASP A 51 -2.08 11.68 1.57
C ASP A 51 -2.88 10.52 2.16
N ALA A 52 -3.85 10.86 3.01
CA ALA A 52 -4.64 9.88 3.75
C ALA A 52 -5.48 8.98 2.84
N ASP A 53 -5.95 9.49 1.70
CA ASP A 53 -6.76 8.73 0.75
C ASP A 53 -5.91 7.67 0.03
N THR A 54 -4.77 8.07 -0.53
CA THR A 54 -3.84 7.14 -1.16
C THR A 54 -3.31 6.13 -0.16
N TYR A 55 -2.92 6.56 1.05
CA TYR A 55 -2.45 5.66 2.10
C TYR A 55 -3.48 4.58 2.43
N ALA A 56 -4.71 4.96 2.70
CA ALA A 56 -5.79 4.03 3.02
C ALA A 56 -6.10 3.09 1.85
N SER A 57 -6.03 3.59 0.62
CA SER A 57 -6.29 2.79 -0.60
C SER A 57 -5.29 1.65 -0.81
N THR A 58 -4.13 1.66 -0.15
CA THR A 58 -3.17 0.55 -0.17
C THR A 58 -3.61 -0.65 0.65
N PHE A 59 -4.63 -0.52 1.49
CA PHE A 59 -5.18 -1.60 2.31
C PHE A 59 -6.48 -2.16 1.72
N THR A 60 -6.83 -3.41 2.10
CA THR A 60 -8.18 -3.94 1.90
C THR A 60 -9.19 -3.17 2.76
N GLU A 61 -10.50 -3.31 2.49
CA GLU A 61 -11.55 -2.64 3.26
C GLU A 61 -11.49 -2.98 4.77
N ASP A 62 -11.14 -4.23 5.08
CA ASP A 62 -10.98 -4.78 6.43
C ASP A 62 -9.53 -4.84 6.89
N GLY A 63 -8.61 -4.19 6.17
CA GLY A 63 -7.17 -4.23 6.40
C GLY A 63 -6.76 -3.84 7.81
N VAL A 64 -5.61 -4.33 8.23
CA VAL A 64 -5.06 -4.09 9.58
C VAL A 64 -3.71 -3.39 9.49
N LEU A 65 -3.61 -2.25 10.12
CA LEU A 65 -2.34 -1.57 10.40
C LEU A 65 -2.00 -1.79 11.88
N ASP A 66 -0.87 -2.43 12.14
CA ASP A 66 -0.39 -2.81 13.48
C ASP A 66 0.97 -2.13 13.72
N TYR A 67 0.97 -1.06 14.51
CA TYR A 67 2.18 -0.30 14.88
C TYR A 67 2.30 -0.16 16.40
N GLY A 68 1.98 -1.23 17.14
CA GLY A 68 1.75 -1.27 18.58
C GLY A 68 0.24 -1.28 18.84
N PRO A 69 -0.50 -0.18 18.73
CA PRO A 69 -1.95 -0.22 18.58
C PRO A 69 -2.33 -0.85 17.24
N GLN A 70 -3.38 -1.68 17.24
CA GLN A 70 -3.98 -2.19 16.02
C GLN A 70 -5.11 -1.29 15.56
N VAL A 71 -5.03 -0.84 14.30
CA VAL A 71 -6.08 -0.08 13.61
C VAL A 71 -6.67 -0.97 12.52
N LYS A 72 -7.98 -1.18 12.56
CA LYS A 72 -8.70 -2.10 11.66
C LYS A 72 -9.67 -1.34 10.78
N GLY A 73 -9.65 -1.68 9.50
CA GLY A 73 -10.51 -1.12 8.47
C GLY A 73 -9.96 0.15 7.84
N ARG A 74 -10.19 0.27 6.54
CA ARG A 74 -9.62 1.32 5.68
C ARG A 74 -9.92 2.73 6.19
N GLU A 75 -11.15 3.00 6.64
CA GLU A 75 -11.54 4.32 7.13
C GLU A 75 -10.80 4.70 8.43
N ALA A 76 -10.61 3.74 9.34
CA ALA A 76 -9.84 3.97 10.55
C ALA A 76 -8.35 4.19 10.23
N ILE A 77 -7.80 3.46 9.26
CA ILE A 77 -6.43 3.61 8.77
C ILE A 77 -6.25 4.99 8.11
N LYS A 78 -7.23 5.44 7.29
CA LYS A 78 -7.25 6.78 6.72
C LYS A 78 -7.13 7.86 7.79
N LYS A 79 -7.89 7.70 8.87
CA LYS A 79 -7.90 8.67 9.98
C LYS A 79 -6.52 8.82 10.64
N VAL A 80 -5.71 7.77 10.69
CA VAL A 80 -4.34 7.85 11.27
C VAL A 80 -3.52 8.92 10.54
N VAL A 81 -3.48 8.89 9.20
CA VAL A 81 -2.70 9.85 8.41
C VAL A 81 -3.36 11.23 8.37
N ALA A 82 -4.68 11.30 8.35
CA ALA A 82 -5.39 12.58 8.45
C ALA A 82 -5.10 13.30 9.78
N ASP A 83 -5.05 12.56 10.88
CA ASP A 83 -4.69 13.12 12.20
C ASP A 83 -3.20 13.54 12.24
N MET A 84 -2.31 12.83 11.53
CA MET A 84 -0.90 13.23 11.38
C MET A 84 -0.80 14.54 10.59
N ALA A 85 -1.50 14.65 9.47
CA ALA A 85 -1.56 15.87 8.67
C ALA A 85 -2.02 17.09 9.48
N LYS A 86 -3.09 16.89 10.27
CA LYS A 86 -3.60 17.95 11.13
C LYS A 86 -2.55 18.38 12.17
N ARG A 87 -1.91 17.44 12.86
CA ARG A 87 -0.86 17.76 13.85
C ARG A 87 0.31 18.51 13.21
N ALA A 88 0.73 18.12 12.02
CA ALA A 88 1.81 18.79 11.29
C ALA A 88 1.42 20.23 10.93
N ALA A 89 0.19 20.45 10.48
CA ALA A 89 -0.32 21.80 10.18
C ALA A 89 -0.42 22.68 11.45
N ASP A 90 -0.94 22.14 12.55
CA ASP A 90 -1.05 22.86 13.83
C ASP A 90 0.35 23.25 14.37
N GLN A 91 1.35 22.35 14.24
CA GLN A 91 2.75 22.63 14.63
C GLN A 91 3.39 23.70 13.74
N ALA A 92 3.16 23.66 12.43
CA ALA A 92 3.66 24.67 11.50
C ALA A 92 3.08 26.05 11.83
N ALA A 93 1.76 26.15 12.07
CA ALA A 93 1.10 27.39 12.44
C ALA A 93 1.63 27.96 13.78
N ALA A 94 1.87 27.10 14.77
CA ALA A 94 2.44 27.52 16.04
C ALA A 94 3.89 28.03 15.90
N ALA A 95 4.69 27.36 15.04
CA ALA A 95 6.07 27.81 14.75
C ALA A 95 6.10 29.17 14.05
N ASP A 96 5.23 29.42 13.09
CA ASP A 96 5.11 30.72 12.40
C ASP A 96 4.71 31.83 13.36
N GLN A 97 3.78 31.57 14.29
CA GLN A 97 3.41 32.53 15.31
C GLN A 97 4.57 32.83 16.28
N ALA A 98 5.37 31.83 16.64
CA ALA A 98 6.51 31.98 17.55
C ALA A 98 7.67 32.77 16.91
N ALA A 99 7.82 32.70 15.60
CA ALA A 99 8.90 33.35 14.85
C ALA A 99 8.76 34.89 14.79
N LYS A 100 7.63 35.48 15.20
CA LYS A 100 7.39 36.96 15.30
C LYS A 100 7.88 37.78 14.11
N GLY A 101 7.76 37.25 12.89
CA GLY A 101 8.18 37.93 11.67
C GLY A 101 9.68 37.86 11.34
N GLU A 102 10.50 37.18 12.12
CA GLU A 102 11.81 36.71 11.66
C GLU A 102 11.60 35.61 10.64
N SER A 103 12.51 35.48 9.67
CA SER A 103 12.43 34.45 8.63
C SER A 103 12.42 33.07 9.31
N ALA A 104 11.23 32.49 9.46
CA ALA A 104 11.09 31.17 10.04
C ALA A 104 11.90 30.18 9.20
N MET A 105 12.66 29.34 9.87
CA MET A 105 13.32 28.20 9.21
C MET A 105 12.24 27.32 8.58
N TRP A 106 12.45 26.84 7.34
CA TRP A 106 11.50 25.97 6.66
C TRP A 106 11.08 24.78 7.55
N ALA A 107 9.86 24.30 7.38
CA ALA A 107 9.34 23.16 8.12
C ALA A 107 10.24 21.92 7.93
N PRO A 108 10.43 21.11 8.99
CA PRO A 108 11.17 19.87 8.85
C PRO A 108 10.45 18.90 7.91
N VAL A 109 11.23 18.12 7.20
CA VAL A 109 10.72 17.05 6.34
C VAL A 109 11.34 15.72 6.74
N GLY A 110 10.57 14.65 6.59
CA GLY A 110 11.02 13.28 6.78
C GLY A 110 10.71 12.42 5.56
N ARG A 111 11.43 11.32 5.42
CA ARG A 111 11.22 10.34 4.35
C ARG A 111 11.44 8.94 4.87
N HIS A 112 10.42 8.10 4.68
CA HIS A 112 10.54 6.68 4.90
C HIS A 112 11.19 6.00 3.71
N ASN A 113 12.00 5.00 3.99
CA ASN A 113 12.66 4.18 3.00
C ASN A 113 12.47 2.71 3.34
N ILE A 114 12.62 1.84 2.33
CA ILE A 114 12.51 0.41 2.49
C ILE A 114 13.70 -0.27 1.81
N SER A 115 14.20 -1.34 2.41
CA SER A 115 15.30 -2.13 1.86
C SER A 115 15.17 -3.61 2.26
N ASN A 116 16.04 -4.46 1.70
CA ASN A 116 16.06 -5.89 1.99
C ASN A 116 14.70 -6.58 1.84
N VAL A 117 13.99 -6.21 0.77
CA VAL A 117 12.64 -6.71 0.50
C VAL A 117 12.68 -8.17 0.07
N VAL A 118 12.03 -9.04 0.84
CA VAL A 118 11.74 -10.42 0.46
C VAL A 118 10.23 -10.61 0.37
N ILE A 119 9.79 -11.27 -0.71
CA ILE A 119 8.38 -11.50 -1.01
C ILE A 119 8.18 -12.97 -1.36
N LYS A 120 7.15 -13.56 -0.78
CA LYS A 120 6.70 -14.92 -1.09
C LYS A 120 5.26 -14.85 -1.58
N VAL A 121 5.03 -15.26 -2.83
CA VAL A 121 3.71 -15.25 -3.48
C VAL A 121 3.17 -16.67 -3.55
N ASP A 122 1.91 -16.83 -3.20
CA ASP A 122 1.15 -18.06 -3.32
C ASP A 122 -0.25 -17.73 -3.87
N GLY A 123 -0.42 -17.85 -5.19
CA GLY A 123 -1.64 -17.45 -5.89
C GLY A 123 -1.96 -15.97 -5.69
N ASP A 124 -3.14 -15.70 -5.13
CA ASP A 124 -3.60 -14.33 -4.84
C ASP A 124 -3.24 -13.86 -3.41
N LYS A 125 -2.32 -14.55 -2.75
CA LYS A 125 -1.80 -14.19 -1.42
C LYS A 125 -0.29 -13.99 -1.48
N ALA A 126 0.22 -13.06 -0.68
CA ALA A 126 1.64 -12.86 -0.53
C ALA A 126 2.00 -12.48 0.90
N GLN A 127 3.24 -12.79 1.26
CA GLN A 127 3.89 -12.31 2.47
C GLN A 127 5.12 -11.49 2.09
N GLY A 128 5.36 -10.42 2.83
CA GLY A 128 6.53 -9.56 2.66
C GLY A 128 7.27 -9.34 3.96
N ARG A 129 8.57 -9.17 3.84
CA ARG A 129 9.44 -8.71 4.92
C ARG A 129 10.39 -7.68 4.35
N ALA A 130 10.65 -6.62 5.12
CA ALA A 130 11.59 -5.60 4.71
C ALA A 130 12.14 -4.86 5.93
N TYR A 131 13.31 -4.25 5.79
CA TYR A 131 13.72 -3.20 6.71
C TYR A 131 13.12 -1.88 6.25
N TRP A 132 12.70 -1.07 7.21
CA TRP A 132 12.32 0.31 6.97
C TRP A 132 13.16 1.23 7.84
N PHE A 133 13.36 2.44 7.38
CA PHE A 133 14.02 3.50 8.13
C PHE A 133 13.50 4.85 7.68
N HIS A 134 13.51 5.78 8.63
CA HIS A 134 13.07 7.14 8.44
C HIS A 134 14.22 8.10 8.65
N TYR A 135 14.47 8.93 7.64
CA TYR A 135 15.35 10.08 7.75
C TYR A 135 14.52 11.32 7.90
N SER A 136 14.92 12.21 8.81
CA SER A 136 14.36 13.54 8.87
C SER A 136 15.44 14.60 9.05
N ASN A 137 15.09 15.85 8.78
CA ASN A 137 15.89 17.01 9.11
C ASN A 137 15.30 17.78 10.30
N ASN A 138 14.55 17.11 11.17
CA ASN A 138 13.95 17.70 12.37
C ASN A 138 15.00 17.94 13.47
N THR A 139 15.99 18.74 13.15
CA THR A 139 17.10 19.16 14.01
C THR A 139 17.19 20.68 14.07
N PRO A 140 17.82 21.27 15.09
CA PRO A 140 17.99 22.72 15.16
C PRO A 140 18.67 23.34 13.94
N LYS A 141 19.55 22.59 13.27
CA LYS A 141 20.27 23.05 12.06
C LYS A 141 19.69 22.51 10.77
N ARG A 142 18.56 21.80 10.82
CA ARG A 142 17.95 21.11 9.65
C ARG A 142 18.90 20.14 8.94
N THR A 143 19.84 19.54 9.68
CA THR A 143 20.69 18.48 9.17
C THR A 143 19.93 17.17 9.15
N GLY A 144 20.07 16.39 8.07
CA GLY A 144 19.44 15.07 7.96
C GLY A 144 20.04 14.08 8.96
N GLN A 145 19.17 13.29 9.59
CA GLN A 145 19.55 12.20 10.49
C GLN A 145 18.60 11.02 10.33
N LEU A 146 19.08 9.83 10.65
CA LEU A 146 18.24 8.67 10.88
C LEU A 146 17.58 8.85 12.25
N ASP A 147 16.27 8.80 12.32
CA ASP A 147 15.54 9.03 13.57
C ASP A 147 14.56 7.91 13.95
N SER A 148 14.37 6.93 13.08
CA SER A 148 13.71 5.66 13.42
C SER A 148 13.96 4.60 12.36
N PHE A 149 13.89 3.32 12.76
CA PHE A 149 14.07 2.19 11.88
C PHE A 149 13.43 0.92 12.46
N GLY A 150 13.28 -0.10 11.62
CA GLY A 150 12.73 -1.37 12.07
C GLY A 150 12.39 -2.33 10.93
N ILE A 151 11.38 -3.16 11.17
CA ILE A 151 10.99 -4.24 10.27
C ILE A 151 9.50 -4.12 9.93
N TYR A 152 9.16 -4.33 8.65
CA TYR A 152 7.80 -4.60 8.21
C TYR A 152 7.57 -6.10 8.08
N GLU A 153 6.44 -6.56 8.59
CA GLU A 153 5.82 -7.84 8.26
C GLU A 153 4.49 -7.59 7.57
N ASP A 154 4.42 -7.99 6.30
CA ASP A 154 3.27 -7.74 5.45
C ASP A 154 2.54 -9.04 5.11
N GLU A 155 1.22 -9.00 5.17
CA GLU A 155 0.31 -9.93 4.53
C GLU A 155 -0.46 -9.16 3.46
N MET A 156 -0.50 -9.71 2.25
CA MET A 156 -1.09 -9.06 1.08
C MET A 156 -2.01 -10.01 0.34
N VAL A 157 -3.01 -9.45 -0.30
CA VAL A 157 -3.95 -10.19 -1.14
C VAL A 157 -4.19 -9.45 -2.46
N LYS A 158 -4.42 -10.20 -3.52
CA LYS A 158 -4.77 -9.66 -4.82
C LYS A 158 -6.29 -9.56 -4.95
N VAL A 159 -6.81 -8.34 -4.99
CA VAL A 159 -8.25 -8.05 -5.11
C VAL A 159 -8.49 -7.36 -6.46
N ASN A 160 -9.32 -7.95 -7.30
CA ASN A 160 -9.61 -7.43 -8.66
C ASN A 160 -8.33 -7.17 -9.48
N GLY A 161 -7.31 -8.02 -9.30
CA GLY A 161 -6.04 -7.93 -10.01
C GLY A 161 -5.07 -6.89 -9.46
N LYS A 162 -5.30 -6.33 -8.27
CA LYS A 162 -4.41 -5.38 -7.60
C LYS A 162 -3.97 -5.93 -6.26
N TRP A 163 -2.69 -5.85 -5.94
CA TRP A 163 -2.19 -6.18 -4.62
C TRP A 163 -2.53 -5.10 -3.60
N LEU A 164 -3.01 -5.52 -2.42
CA LEU A 164 -3.34 -4.67 -1.28
C LEU A 164 -2.83 -5.32 0.01
N PHE A 165 -2.48 -4.52 1.00
CA PHE A 165 -2.21 -5.02 2.34
C PHE A 165 -3.52 -5.50 2.99
N SER A 166 -3.58 -6.77 3.35
CA SER A 166 -4.58 -7.26 4.31
C SER A 166 -4.11 -7.00 5.74
N LYS A 167 -2.79 -7.00 5.95
CA LYS A 167 -2.17 -6.57 7.21
C LYS A 167 -0.77 -6.06 6.97
N ARG A 168 -0.41 -4.96 7.63
CA ARG A 168 0.97 -4.52 7.81
C ARG A 168 1.27 -4.42 9.28
N LYS A 169 2.28 -5.13 9.76
CA LYS A 169 2.83 -4.98 11.09
C LYS A 169 4.16 -4.24 11.03
N ILE A 170 4.30 -3.24 11.90
CA ILE A 170 5.45 -2.36 11.98
C ILE A 170 6.13 -2.61 13.31
N TYR A 171 7.33 -3.13 13.26
CA TYR A 171 8.24 -3.13 14.41
C TYR A 171 9.08 -1.86 14.34
N ASN A 172 9.26 -1.21 15.48
CA ASN A 172 10.12 -0.03 15.61
C ASN A 172 11.21 -0.31 16.64
N GLU A 173 12.45 -0.38 16.19
CA GLU A 173 13.60 -0.76 17.00
C GLU A 173 14.01 0.32 18.02
N GLU A 174 13.42 1.51 17.97
CA GLU A 174 13.64 2.58 18.93
C GLU A 174 12.57 2.62 20.03
N VAL A 175 11.51 1.81 19.90
CA VAL A 175 10.42 1.76 20.88
C VAL A 175 10.43 0.40 21.57
N LYS A 176 10.83 0.34 22.83
CA LYS A 176 11.06 -0.87 23.61
C LYS A 176 9.99 -1.96 23.46
N ASP A 177 8.71 -1.56 23.43
CA ASP A 177 7.58 -2.51 23.38
C ASP A 177 7.22 -2.91 21.94
N TRP A 178 7.91 -2.34 20.94
CA TRP A 178 7.65 -2.56 19.50
C TRP A 178 8.85 -3.13 18.76
N ILE A 179 9.91 -3.50 19.45
CA ILE A 179 11.08 -4.11 18.83
C ILE A 179 10.76 -5.50 18.30
N TYR A 180 11.47 -5.90 17.25
CA TYR A 180 11.39 -7.25 16.75
C TYR A 180 12.20 -8.21 17.63
N THR A 181 11.56 -9.22 18.18
CA THR A 181 12.19 -10.20 19.09
C THR A 181 12.28 -11.60 18.48
N GLY A 182 11.91 -11.75 17.21
CA GLY A 182 11.98 -13.03 16.49
C GLY A 182 13.39 -13.39 16.03
N GLY A 183 13.48 -14.51 15.31
CA GLY A 183 14.67 -14.92 14.58
C GLY A 183 14.82 -14.20 13.24
N ASN A 184 15.49 -14.83 12.25
CA ASN A 184 15.59 -14.27 10.91
C ASN A 184 14.18 -14.06 10.31
N PRO A 185 13.76 -12.81 9.99
CA PRO A 185 12.42 -12.57 9.47
C PRO A 185 12.21 -13.05 8.03
N ALA A 186 13.29 -13.39 7.33
CA ALA A 186 13.24 -13.80 5.91
C ALA A 186 12.89 -15.29 5.73
N TRP A 187 12.12 -15.88 6.71
CA TRP A 187 11.72 -17.31 6.79
C TRP A 187 12.83 -18.34 6.62
#